data_bdbcb07e743c8832270275dc83d553a1
#
_entry.id   bdbcb07e743c8832270275dc83d553a1
#
_cell.length_a   1.000
_cell.length_b   1.000
_cell.length_c   1.000
_cell.angle_alpha   90.00
_cell.angle_beta   90.00
_cell.angle_gamma   90.00
#
_symmetry.space_group_name_H-M   'P 1'
#
loop_
_entity.id
_entity.type
_entity.pdbx_description
1 polymer ?
#
loop_
_entity_poly.entity_id
_entity_poly.type
_entity_poly.pdbx_seq_one_letter_code
_entity_poly.pdbx_strand_id
1 'polypeptide(L)'
;MILAIEKIKSFFEVSFWDNVYKTLTFRDFFIATIPFCLKQKAKRSEHQRVRFVKKLKSKQKITVAFFLQSPSVWKYDRLYWLFEHSERFEPVIVLCPFNVHLNYDRNEMRSVMLQSEDFVKKRGYRYFQTFDYDKNKWKNVRKLLNPDVIFYTKPYKD
;
A
#
# COMPACT_ATOMS: atom_id res chain seq x y z
N MET A 1 -24.75 -3.38 1.88
CA MET A 1 -24.13 -3.48 0.54
C MET A 1 -25.10 -4.03 -0.49
N ILE A 2 -25.81 -5.12 -0.20
CA ILE A 2 -26.81 -5.75 -1.08
C ILE A 2 -27.96 -4.79 -1.42
N LEU A 3 -28.54 -4.11 -0.44
CA LEU A 3 -29.62 -3.09 -0.63
C LEU A 3 -29.22 -1.89 -1.51
N ALA A 4 -27.95 -1.51 -1.53
CA ALA A 4 -27.47 -0.43 -2.39
C ALA A 4 -27.31 -0.90 -3.84
N ILE A 5 -26.93 -2.16 -4.04
CA ILE A 5 -26.79 -2.78 -5.36
C ILE A 5 -28.17 -3.07 -5.97
N GLU A 6 -29.16 -3.49 -5.17
CA GLU A 6 -30.54 -3.69 -5.62
C GLU A 6 -31.20 -2.36 -5.97
N LYS A 7 -30.99 -1.28 -5.18
CA LYS A 7 -31.46 0.06 -5.54
C LYS A 7 -30.81 0.60 -6.82
N ILE A 8 -29.55 0.25 -7.07
CA ILE A 8 -28.88 0.60 -8.32
C ILE A 8 -29.43 -0.23 -9.47
N LYS A 9 -29.70 -1.54 -9.27
CA LYS A 9 -30.31 -2.39 -10.31
C LYS A 9 -31.72 -1.95 -10.70
N SER A 10 -32.59 -1.62 -9.71
CA SER A 10 -33.93 -1.09 -9.99
C SER A 10 -33.91 0.29 -10.67
N PHE A 11 -32.83 1.03 -10.48
CA PHE A 11 -32.59 2.30 -11.17
C PHE A 11 -32.19 2.12 -12.65
N PHE A 12 -31.76 0.92 -13.03
CA PHE A 12 -31.34 0.55 -14.38
C PHE A 12 -32.44 -0.18 -15.18
N GLU A 13 -33.67 -0.31 -14.64
CA GLU A 13 -34.81 -0.81 -15.43
C GLU A 13 -35.21 0.20 -16.50
N VAL A 14 -35.38 -0.29 -17.73
CA VAL A 14 -35.54 0.51 -18.97
C VAL A 14 -36.65 1.53 -18.88
N SER A 15 -37.75 1.25 -18.19
CA SER A 15 -38.88 2.17 -18.00
C SER A 15 -38.59 3.39 -17.12
N PHE A 16 -37.62 3.26 -16.21
CA PHE A 16 -37.16 4.35 -15.35
C PHE A 16 -36.25 5.31 -16.12
N TRP A 17 -35.40 4.78 -17.01
CA TRP A 17 -34.48 5.58 -17.80
C TRP A 17 -35.18 6.56 -18.75
N ASP A 18 -36.29 6.15 -19.36
CA ASP A 18 -37.08 7.04 -20.26
C ASP A 18 -37.66 8.25 -19.54
N ASN A 19 -37.96 8.15 -18.25
CA ASN A 19 -38.44 9.26 -17.43
C ASN A 19 -37.29 10.10 -16.83
N VAL A 20 -36.17 9.49 -16.49
CA VAL A 20 -34.98 10.18 -15.95
C VAL A 20 -34.27 10.98 -17.03
N TYR A 21 -34.21 10.48 -18.28
CA TYR A 21 -33.63 11.22 -19.40
C TYR A 21 -34.42 12.50 -19.75
N LYS A 22 -35.69 12.58 -19.37
CA LYS A 22 -36.51 13.79 -19.57
C LYS A 22 -36.33 14.87 -18.50
N THR A 23 -35.79 14.52 -17.32
CA THR A 23 -35.76 15.42 -16.15
C THR A 23 -34.39 15.65 -15.50
N LEU A 24 -33.46 14.73 -15.66
CA LEU A 24 -32.11 14.86 -15.07
C LEU A 24 -31.04 14.54 -16.11
N THR A 25 -30.12 15.44 -16.33
CA THR A 25 -28.96 15.14 -17.15
C THR A 25 -28.08 14.14 -16.41
N PHE A 26 -27.41 13.23 -17.13
CA PHE A 26 -26.45 12.25 -16.56
C PHE A 26 -25.43 12.92 -15.63
N ARG A 27 -25.12 14.17 -15.89
CA ARG A 27 -24.28 15.04 -15.09
C ARG A 27 -24.83 15.25 -13.67
N ASP A 28 -26.15 15.49 -13.53
CA ASP A 28 -26.78 15.79 -12.23
C ASP A 28 -26.87 14.56 -11.35
N PHE A 29 -27.02 13.37 -11.94
CA PHE A 29 -26.92 12.09 -11.25
C PHE A 29 -25.51 11.86 -10.67
N PHE A 30 -24.45 12.11 -11.45
CA PHE A 30 -23.06 11.99 -10.97
C PHE A 30 -22.77 13.00 -9.86
N ILE A 31 -23.21 14.25 -10.00
CA ILE A 31 -23.00 15.29 -8.98
C ILE A 31 -23.69 14.94 -7.65
N ALA A 32 -24.85 14.31 -7.68
CA ALA A 32 -25.59 13.91 -6.48
C ALA A 32 -25.03 12.64 -5.80
N THR A 33 -24.54 11.66 -6.57
CA THR A 33 -24.11 10.35 -6.04
C THR A 33 -22.67 10.33 -5.56
N ILE A 34 -21.77 11.07 -6.21
CA ILE A 34 -20.34 11.12 -5.83
C ILE A 34 -20.13 11.61 -4.39
N PRO A 35 -20.75 12.68 -3.90
CA PRO A 35 -20.56 13.14 -2.52
C PRO A 35 -21.01 12.11 -1.47
N PHE A 36 -22.08 11.37 -1.75
CA PHE A 36 -22.58 10.32 -0.85
C PHE A 36 -21.61 9.13 -0.77
N CYS A 37 -21.12 8.65 -1.91
CA CYS A 37 -20.12 7.59 -1.97
C CYS A 37 -18.80 8.00 -1.29
N LEU A 38 -18.35 9.23 -1.49
CA LEU A 38 -17.15 9.78 -0.85
C LEU A 38 -17.32 9.88 0.67
N LYS A 39 -18.48 10.36 1.16
CA LYS A 39 -18.78 10.41 2.60
C LYS A 39 -18.80 9.02 3.24
N GLN A 40 -19.39 8.03 2.58
CA GLN A 40 -19.37 6.65 3.08
C GLN A 40 -17.95 6.06 3.10
N LYS A 41 -17.16 6.32 2.05
CA LYS A 41 -15.78 5.87 1.96
C LYS A 41 -14.91 6.52 3.05
N ALA A 42 -15.10 7.80 3.30
CA ALA A 42 -14.43 8.53 4.37
C ALA A 42 -14.77 7.99 5.77
N LYS A 43 -16.05 7.72 6.07
CA LYS A 43 -16.48 7.12 7.33
C LYS A 43 -15.88 5.73 7.54
N ARG A 44 -15.86 4.88 6.50
CA ARG A 44 -15.22 3.55 6.57
C ARG A 44 -13.73 3.64 6.82
N SER A 45 -13.06 4.56 6.14
CA SER A 45 -11.62 4.82 6.33
C SER A 45 -11.33 5.27 7.77
N GLU A 46 -12.15 6.16 8.34
CA GLU A 46 -11.99 6.65 9.71
C GLU A 46 -12.17 5.52 10.73
N HIS A 47 -13.21 4.69 10.59
CA HIS A 47 -13.39 3.52 11.47
C HIS A 47 -12.23 2.53 11.37
N GLN A 48 -11.70 2.30 10.18
CA GLN A 48 -10.52 1.44 9.99
C GLN A 48 -9.29 2.05 10.67
N ARG A 49 -9.09 3.36 10.53
CA ARG A 49 -7.99 4.10 11.18
C ARG A 49 -8.07 3.98 12.69
N VAL A 50 -9.23 4.23 13.29
CA VAL A 50 -9.42 4.13 14.75
C VAL A 50 -9.14 2.70 15.26
N ARG A 51 -9.67 1.68 14.57
CA ARG A 51 -9.39 0.26 14.90
C ARG A 51 -7.90 -0.06 14.79
N PHE A 52 -7.25 0.43 13.76
CA PHE A 52 -5.82 0.21 13.54
C PHE A 52 -4.98 0.87 14.65
N VAL A 53 -5.24 2.14 14.98
CA VAL A 53 -4.57 2.83 16.07
C VAL A 53 -4.78 2.12 17.40
N LYS A 54 -6.00 1.66 17.69
CA LYS A 54 -6.29 0.88 18.91
C LYS A 54 -5.49 -0.42 18.95
N LYS A 55 -5.41 -1.13 17.81
CA LYS A 55 -4.59 -2.35 17.68
C LYS A 55 -3.11 -2.06 17.91
N LEU A 56 -2.56 -0.97 17.34
CA LEU A 56 -1.17 -0.59 17.53
C LEU A 56 -0.86 -0.23 18.98
N LYS A 57 -1.78 0.46 19.67
CA LYS A 57 -1.62 0.81 21.10
C LYS A 57 -1.52 -0.40 22.00
N SER A 58 -2.22 -1.49 21.68
CA SER A 58 -2.21 -2.73 22.47
C SER A 58 -1.01 -3.65 22.16
N LYS A 59 -0.25 -3.40 21.09
CA LYS A 59 0.94 -4.19 20.76
C LYS A 59 2.14 -3.76 21.60
N GLN A 60 2.89 -4.74 22.08
CA GLN A 60 4.15 -4.51 22.77
C GLN A 60 5.24 -4.03 21.81
N LYS A 61 5.35 -4.67 20.64
CA LYS A 61 6.30 -4.31 19.58
C LYS A 61 5.58 -4.09 18.25
N ILE A 62 5.96 -3.03 17.55
CA ILE A 62 5.39 -2.60 16.28
C ILE A 62 6.43 -2.78 15.19
N THR A 63 6.15 -3.65 14.22
CA THR A 63 7.03 -3.89 13.07
C THR A 63 6.82 -2.80 12.02
N VAL A 64 7.90 -2.06 11.71
CA VAL A 64 7.90 -0.96 10.74
C VAL A 64 8.72 -1.35 9.53
N ALA A 65 8.06 -1.53 8.39
CA ALA A 65 8.71 -1.91 7.14
C ALA A 65 8.97 -0.70 6.23
N PHE A 66 10.21 -0.54 5.78
CA PHE A 66 10.59 0.46 4.78
C PHE A 66 10.84 -0.26 3.45
N PHE A 67 9.97 -0.03 2.47
CA PHE A 67 10.11 -0.64 1.15
C PHE A 67 11.13 0.13 0.32
N LEU A 68 12.26 -0.50 0.02
CA LEU A 68 13.38 0.06 -0.72
C LEU A 68 13.52 -0.61 -2.08
N GLN A 69 13.46 0.17 -3.16
CA GLN A 69 13.69 -0.27 -4.53
C GLN A 69 15.12 -0.02 -4.99
N SER A 70 15.71 1.10 -4.58
CA SER A 70 17.08 1.48 -4.93
C SER A 70 17.69 2.33 -3.82
N PRO A 71 19.01 2.23 -3.56
CA PRO A 71 19.71 3.07 -2.59
C PRO A 71 19.57 4.56 -2.84
N SER A 72 19.48 4.98 -4.10
CA SER A 72 19.38 6.38 -4.52
C SER A 72 18.13 7.12 -4.00
N VAL A 73 17.06 6.39 -3.69
CA VAL A 73 15.80 6.96 -3.19
C VAL A 73 15.69 6.90 -1.67
N TRP A 74 16.71 6.42 -0.97
CA TRP A 74 16.69 6.30 0.48
C TRP A 74 16.89 7.66 1.16
N LYS A 75 16.00 8.00 2.08
CA LYS A 75 15.99 9.28 2.81
C LYS A 75 15.55 9.15 4.27
N TYR A 76 15.46 7.93 4.77
CA TYR A 76 14.87 7.66 6.09
C TYR A 76 15.90 7.25 7.15
N ASP A 77 17.21 7.57 6.99
CA ASP A 77 18.25 7.18 7.95
C ASP A 77 17.90 7.55 9.39
N ARG A 78 17.59 8.83 9.62
CA ARG A 78 17.26 9.32 10.97
C ARG A 78 16.03 8.65 11.54
N LEU A 79 15.00 8.45 10.71
CA LEU A 79 13.76 7.82 11.13
C LEU A 79 13.96 6.34 11.46
N TYR A 80 14.77 5.63 10.64
CA TYR A 80 15.12 4.24 10.88
C TYR A 80 15.82 4.11 12.25
N TRP A 81 16.85 4.89 12.51
CA TRP A 81 17.59 4.85 13.77
C TRP A 81 16.77 5.27 14.97
N LEU A 82 15.83 6.21 14.81
CA LEU A 82 14.89 6.57 15.86
C LEU A 82 14.02 5.36 16.26
N PHE A 83 13.56 4.58 15.30
CA PHE A 83 12.81 3.36 15.59
C PHE A 83 13.69 2.25 16.15
N GLU A 84 14.92 2.08 15.65
CA GLU A 84 15.84 1.06 16.12
C GLU A 84 16.24 1.23 17.59
N HIS A 85 16.37 2.50 18.05
CA HIS A 85 16.68 2.80 19.45
C HIS A 85 15.46 2.78 20.37
N SER A 86 14.30 2.52 19.85
CA SER A 86 13.07 2.44 20.63
C SER A 86 12.73 0.99 20.95
N GLU A 87 12.51 0.68 22.22
CA GLU A 87 12.09 -0.67 22.66
C GLU A 87 10.75 -1.11 22.04
N ARG A 88 9.96 -0.15 21.57
CA ARG A 88 8.62 -0.37 21.05
C ARG A 88 8.57 -0.68 19.56
N PHE A 89 9.59 -0.33 18.78
CA PHE A 89 9.58 -0.47 17.34
C PHE A 89 10.63 -1.46 16.85
N GLU A 90 10.30 -2.17 15.78
CA GLU A 90 11.19 -3.06 15.06
C GLU A 90 11.24 -2.64 13.59
N PRO A 91 12.15 -1.71 13.22
CA PRO A 91 12.30 -1.31 11.84
C PRO A 91 12.99 -2.40 11.02
N VAL A 92 12.56 -2.57 9.78
CA VAL A 92 13.16 -3.49 8.81
C VAL A 92 13.08 -2.88 7.42
N ILE A 93 14.16 -2.97 6.65
CA ILE A 93 14.17 -2.57 5.25
C ILE A 93 13.75 -3.76 4.40
N VAL A 94 12.71 -3.58 3.60
CA VAL A 94 12.21 -4.59 2.67
C VAL A 94 12.75 -4.27 1.29
N LEU A 95 13.71 -5.08 0.83
CA LEU A 95 14.31 -4.93 -0.49
C LEU A 95 13.35 -5.43 -1.55
N CYS A 96 12.90 -4.52 -2.40
CA CYS A 96 12.00 -4.80 -3.51
C CYS A 96 12.77 -4.76 -4.82
N PRO A 97 12.58 -5.73 -5.75
CA PRO A 97 13.13 -5.62 -7.07
C PRO A 97 12.63 -4.35 -7.74
N PHE A 98 13.54 -3.61 -8.34
CA PHE A 98 13.21 -2.43 -9.11
C PHE A 98 12.69 -2.87 -10.48
N ASN A 99 11.41 -2.67 -10.70
CA ASN A 99 10.76 -2.96 -11.97
C ASN A 99 10.05 -1.70 -12.44
N VAL A 100 10.80 -0.80 -13.10
CA VAL A 100 10.23 0.46 -13.63
C VAL A 100 9.58 0.24 -14.99
N HIS A 101 10.04 -0.75 -15.74
CA HIS A 101 9.47 -1.08 -17.03
C HIS A 101 9.39 -2.59 -17.18
N LEU A 102 8.34 -3.09 -17.79
CA LEU A 102 8.08 -4.51 -18.07
C LEU A 102 9.20 -5.21 -18.88
N ASN A 103 10.23 -4.48 -19.29
CA ASN A 103 11.32 -4.93 -20.15
C ASN A 103 12.69 -5.01 -19.44
N TYR A 104 12.75 -4.91 -18.10
CA TYR A 104 14.03 -5.07 -17.40
C TYR A 104 14.57 -6.49 -17.52
N ASP A 105 15.82 -6.60 -17.96
CA ASP A 105 16.55 -7.85 -17.91
C ASP A 105 16.69 -8.32 -16.45
N ARG A 106 16.53 -9.60 -16.26
CA ARG A 106 16.62 -10.26 -14.96
C ARG A 106 17.96 -10.02 -14.27
N ASN A 107 19.04 -9.93 -15.06
CA ASN A 107 20.40 -9.68 -14.57
C ASN A 107 20.51 -8.25 -14.01
N GLU A 108 19.88 -7.29 -14.66
CA GLU A 108 19.85 -5.90 -14.21
C GLU A 108 19.06 -5.74 -12.90
N MET A 109 17.90 -6.39 -12.79
CA MET A 109 17.13 -6.44 -11.54
C MET A 109 17.94 -7.07 -10.40
N ARG A 110 18.70 -8.14 -10.68
CA ARG A 110 19.58 -8.78 -9.71
C ARG A 110 20.71 -7.85 -9.28
N SER A 111 21.33 -7.14 -10.21
CA SER A 111 22.40 -6.17 -9.94
C SER A 111 21.92 -5.05 -9.01
N VAL A 112 20.76 -4.45 -9.27
CA VAL A 112 20.18 -3.39 -8.42
C VAL A 112 19.83 -3.94 -7.03
N MET A 113 19.34 -5.17 -6.95
CA MET A 113 19.04 -5.81 -5.67
C MET A 113 20.32 -6.04 -4.85
N LEU A 114 21.40 -6.50 -5.48
CA LEU A 114 22.71 -6.69 -4.82
C LEU A 114 23.28 -5.35 -4.33
N GLN A 115 23.16 -4.28 -5.11
CA GLN A 115 23.55 -2.92 -4.67
C GLN A 115 22.71 -2.47 -3.45
N SER A 116 21.43 -2.76 -3.46
CA SER A 116 20.54 -2.43 -2.34
C SER A 116 20.87 -3.24 -1.09
N GLU A 117 21.23 -4.51 -1.27
CA GLU A 117 21.67 -5.38 -0.19
C GLU A 117 23.00 -4.92 0.43
N ASP A 118 23.98 -4.59 -0.41
CA ASP A 118 25.28 -4.04 0.05
C ASP A 118 25.09 -2.72 0.80
N PHE A 119 24.22 -1.85 0.30
CA PHE A 119 23.87 -0.59 0.94
C PHE A 119 23.31 -0.78 2.36
N VAL A 120 22.36 -1.70 2.56
CA VAL A 120 21.75 -1.94 3.87
C VAL A 120 22.71 -2.65 4.82
N LYS A 121 23.54 -3.56 4.32
CA LYS A 121 24.60 -4.25 5.10
C LYS A 121 25.65 -3.27 5.62
N LYS A 122 26.17 -2.38 4.77
CA LYS A 122 27.16 -1.35 5.15
C LYS A 122 26.67 -0.41 6.25
N ARG A 123 25.35 -0.19 6.34
CA ARG A 123 24.71 0.64 7.36
C ARG A 123 24.25 -0.12 8.61
N GLY A 124 24.40 -1.44 8.63
CA GLY A 124 23.94 -2.26 9.75
C GLY A 124 22.40 -2.34 9.87
N TYR A 125 21.68 -2.08 8.80
CA TYR A 125 20.22 -2.14 8.82
C TYR A 125 19.74 -3.60 8.80
N ARG A 126 18.67 -3.90 9.55
CA ARG A 126 17.93 -5.15 9.39
C ARG A 126 17.16 -5.11 8.07
N TYR A 127 17.25 -6.18 7.29
CA TYR A 127 16.59 -6.21 5.99
C TYR A 127 15.93 -7.55 5.68
N PHE A 128 14.98 -7.51 4.76
CA PHE A 128 14.27 -8.66 4.22
C PHE A 128 14.22 -8.57 2.70
N GLN A 129 14.65 -9.63 2.02
CA GLN A 129 14.57 -9.73 0.56
C GLN A 129 13.23 -10.31 0.14
N THR A 130 12.52 -9.61 -0.77
CA THR A 130 11.20 -10.05 -1.26
C THR A 130 11.28 -11.09 -2.36
N PHE A 131 12.43 -11.20 -3.05
CA PHE A 131 12.62 -12.13 -4.15
C PHE A 131 13.86 -13.00 -3.93
N ASP A 132 13.69 -14.30 -4.12
CA ASP A 132 14.76 -15.29 -4.09
C ASP A 132 15.19 -15.60 -5.53
N TYR A 133 16.36 -15.09 -5.93
CA TYR A 133 16.86 -15.25 -7.29
C TYR A 133 17.29 -16.67 -7.62
N ASP A 134 17.76 -17.43 -6.63
CA ASP A 134 18.22 -18.81 -6.83
C ASP A 134 17.04 -19.74 -7.06
N LYS A 135 15.96 -19.54 -6.29
CA LYS A 135 14.73 -20.32 -6.39
C LYS A 135 13.72 -19.72 -7.37
N ASN A 136 14.02 -18.53 -7.92
CA ASN A 136 13.11 -17.77 -8.77
C ASN A 136 11.70 -17.60 -8.17
N LYS A 137 11.63 -17.23 -6.90
CA LYS A 137 10.37 -17.23 -6.15
C LYS A 137 10.20 -15.97 -5.32
N TRP A 138 8.98 -15.43 -5.35
CA TRP A 138 8.58 -14.35 -4.46
C TRP A 138 8.35 -14.84 -3.04
N LYS A 139 8.85 -14.09 -2.07
CA LYS A 139 8.58 -14.29 -0.65
C LYS A 139 7.40 -13.41 -0.26
N ASN A 140 6.40 -13.98 0.42
CA ASN A 140 5.24 -13.24 0.86
C ASN A 140 5.59 -12.42 2.12
N VAL A 141 5.82 -11.12 1.93
CA VAL A 141 6.18 -10.17 3.00
C VAL A 141 5.12 -10.15 4.10
N ARG A 142 3.84 -10.15 3.73
CA ARG A 142 2.74 -10.12 4.71
C ARG A 142 2.72 -11.39 5.58
N LYS A 143 2.99 -12.55 4.99
CA LYS A 143 2.97 -13.83 5.73
C LYS A 143 4.21 -13.99 6.62
N LEU A 144 5.38 -13.56 6.15
CA LEU A 144 6.67 -13.81 6.80
C LEU A 144 7.06 -12.70 7.78
N LEU A 145 6.78 -11.44 7.44
CA LEU A 145 7.17 -10.27 8.23
C LEU A 145 5.98 -9.64 8.98
N ASN A 146 4.78 -9.72 8.40
CA ASN A 146 3.53 -9.16 8.93
C ASN A 146 3.68 -7.72 9.48
N PRO A 147 4.18 -6.78 8.67
CA PRO A 147 4.45 -5.42 9.13
C PRO A 147 3.17 -4.70 9.57
N ASP A 148 3.29 -3.92 10.63
CA ASP A 148 2.18 -3.09 11.14
C ASP A 148 2.12 -1.73 10.44
N VAL A 149 3.29 -1.17 10.11
CA VAL A 149 3.41 0.11 9.41
C VAL A 149 4.34 -0.06 8.21
N ILE A 150 3.99 0.55 7.09
CA ILE A 150 4.77 0.48 5.86
C ILE A 150 5.09 1.89 5.37
N PHE A 151 6.39 2.15 5.13
CA PHE A 151 6.88 3.33 4.46
C PHE A 151 7.32 2.96 3.04
N TYR A 152 6.79 3.67 2.05
CA TYR A 152 7.23 3.54 0.67
C TYR A 152 8.25 4.63 0.33
N THR A 153 9.34 4.27 -0.33
CA THR A 153 10.36 5.24 -0.78
C THR A 153 9.90 6.02 -2.01
N LYS A 154 8.99 5.44 -2.81
CA LYS A 154 8.31 6.11 -3.92
C LYS A 154 6.81 6.16 -3.67
N PRO A 155 6.21 7.36 -3.58
CA PRO A 155 4.76 7.51 -3.34
C PRO A 155 3.92 7.39 -4.62
N TYR A 156 4.54 7.35 -5.80
CA TYR A 156 3.84 7.36 -7.08
C TYR A 156 3.58 5.93 -7.57
N LYS A 157 2.36 5.70 -8.05
CA LYS A 157 2.04 4.55 -8.89
C LYS A 157 2.69 4.80 -10.24
N ASP A 158 3.63 3.95 -10.62
CA ASP A 158 4.05 3.82 -12.01
C ASP A 158 2.98 3.04 -12.77
#